data_0af0a89cc5cfd337cc2b27003cfb20d1
#
_entry.id   0af0a89cc5cfd337cc2b27003cfb20d1
#
_cell.length_a   1.000
_cell.length_b   1.000
_cell.length_c   1.000
_cell.angle_alpha   90.00
_cell.angle_beta   90.00
_cell.angle_gamma   90.00
#
_symmetry.space_group_name_H-M   'P 1'
#
loop_
_entity.id
_entity.type
_entity.pdbx_description
1 polymer ?
#
loop_
_entity_poly.entity_id
_entity_poly.type
_entity_poly.pdbx_seq_one_letter_code
_entity_poly.pdbx_strand_id
1 'polypeptide(L)'
;MRHFLSLLDFTTDELMQLLSRAGELKALRGTPAHPRPLEGKSVAVIFEKASTRTRVSFEVGIGELGGRPLILGSRDTQMGRGEPVEDTARALGRYVHQIVARTFAHETLEQLARWSGVPVVNALSDRSHPCQILADLRTMLDRFGRLEGLRLCWVGDGNNMAYSFIEAAMRLPVTLLLACPDGYRPDAALLAEAAKAGAKVEVVADPREAVRGAHVVMTDVFASMGQESEAKSRAAAFAGYQVDAGLMQLADPGAIVLHCLPAHRGEEIAADVLEGPQSAVWEQAENRLHVQKAVLEFLAA
;
A
#
# COMPACT_ATOMS: atom_id res chain seq x y z
N MET A 1 -12.59 18.64 -5.83
CA MET A 1 -12.78 17.52 -4.90
C MET A 1 -11.45 16.81 -4.73
N ARG A 2 -11.15 16.29 -3.54
CA ARG A 2 -9.90 15.57 -3.30
C ARG A 2 -10.11 14.07 -3.41
N HIS A 3 -9.10 13.38 -3.91
CA HIS A 3 -9.04 11.93 -4.02
C HIS A 3 -7.74 11.43 -3.38
N PHE A 4 -7.62 10.13 -3.15
CA PHE A 4 -6.40 9.48 -2.70
C PHE A 4 -6.06 8.33 -3.67
N LEU A 5 -5.48 8.66 -4.82
CA LEU A 5 -5.10 7.69 -5.86
C LEU A 5 -3.63 7.28 -5.74
N SER A 6 -2.79 8.20 -5.25
CA SER A 6 -1.35 8.06 -5.07
C SER A 6 -0.92 8.82 -3.81
N LEU A 7 0.25 8.50 -3.25
CA LEU A 7 0.84 9.30 -2.17
C LEU A 7 1.18 10.72 -2.62
N LEU A 8 1.39 10.93 -3.92
CA LEU A 8 1.70 12.23 -4.49
C LEU A 8 0.51 13.20 -4.50
N ASP A 9 -0.72 12.73 -4.29
CA ASP A 9 -1.92 13.57 -4.17
C ASP A 9 -1.93 14.40 -2.87
N PHE A 10 -1.03 14.09 -1.94
CA PHE A 10 -0.92 14.72 -0.64
C PHE A 10 0.45 15.34 -0.42
N THR A 11 0.48 16.43 0.33
CA THR A 11 1.73 17.03 0.79
C THR A 11 2.37 16.21 1.89
N THR A 12 3.64 16.47 2.20
CA THR A 12 4.35 15.84 3.32
C THR A 12 3.59 16.04 4.64
N ASP A 13 3.14 17.25 4.91
CA ASP A 13 2.43 17.58 6.15
C ASP A 13 1.09 16.83 6.26
N GLU A 14 0.34 16.72 5.16
CA GLU A 14 -0.91 15.96 5.12
C GLU A 14 -0.69 14.46 5.33
N LEU A 15 0.36 13.89 4.72
CA LEU A 15 0.73 12.49 4.97
C LEU A 15 1.10 12.26 6.43
N MET A 16 1.86 13.16 7.04
CA MET A 16 2.20 13.07 8.46
C MET A 16 0.98 13.24 9.37
N GLN A 17 0.03 14.11 9.01
CA GLN A 17 -1.25 14.23 9.71
C GLN A 17 -2.07 12.95 9.61
N LEU A 18 -2.17 12.33 8.43
CA LEU A 18 -2.84 11.04 8.26
C LEU A 18 -2.22 9.94 9.11
N LEU A 19 -0.89 9.87 9.16
CA LEU A 19 -0.15 8.88 9.96
C LEU A 19 -0.36 9.12 11.47
N SER A 20 -0.34 10.38 11.92
CA SER A 20 -0.65 10.73 13.31
C SER A 20 -2.07 10.34 13.66
N ARG A 21 -3.04 10.73 12.79
CA ARG A 21 -4.46 10.43 13.00
C ARG A 21 -4.75 8.94 13.05
N ALA A 22 -4.07 8.15 12.22
CA ALA A 22 -4.18 6.70 12.24
C ALA A 22 -3.75 6.11 13.61
N GLY A 23 -2.68 6.65 14.22
CA GLY A 23 -2.25 6.28 15.57
C GLY A 23 -3.29 6.61 16.64
N GLU A 24 -3.92 7.78 16.56
CA GLU A 24 -5.01 8.18 17.47
C GLU A 24 -6.22 7.25 17.32
N LEU A 25 -6.66 6.98 16.08
CA LEU A 25 -7.76 6.05 15.78
C LEU A 25 -7.47 4.62 16.25
N LYS A 26 -6.20 4.20 16.21
CA LYS A 26 -5.75 2.92 16.77
C LYS A 26 -5.90 2.90 18.28
N ALA A 27 -5.45 3.94 18.96
CA ALA A 27 -5.53 4.06 20.43
C ALA A 27 -6.97 4.16 20.95
N LEU A 28 -7.87 4.78 20.17
CA LEU A 28 -9.29 4.96 20.54
C LEU A 28 -10.16 3.75 20.18
N ARG A 29 -9.65 2.75 19.47
CA ARG A 29 -10.43 1.61 19.01
C ARG A 29 -11.09 0.87 20.18
N GLY A 30 -12.40 0.60 20.05
CA GLY A 30 -13.18 -0.09 21.06
C GLY A 30 -13.57 0.77 22.28
N THR A 31 -13.24 2.06 22.26
CA THR A 31 -13.64 3.01 23.31
C THR A 31 -14.85 3.85 22.89
N PRO A 32 -15.63 4.40 23.84
CA PRO A 32 -16.72 5.33 23.53
C PRO A 32 -16.26 6.64 22.87
N ALA A 33 -14.98 6.98 22.98
CA ALA A 33 -14.38 8.19 22.39
C ALA A 33 -14.01 8.01 20.90
N HIS A 34 -14.17 6.81 20.32
CA HIS A 34 -13.88 6.58 18.91
C HIS A 34 -14.81 7.44 18.02
N PRO A 35 -14.26 8.29 17.13
CA PRO A 35 -15.07 9.22 16.33
C PRO A 35 -15.89 8.49 15.26
N ARG A 36 -17.00 9.11 14.85
CA ARG A 36 -17.92 8.59 13.84
C ARG A 36 -18.15 9.57 12.67
N PRO A 37 -17.10 10.02 11.97
CA PRO A 37 -17.21 11.05 10.92
C PRO A 37 -17.99 10.59 9.68
N LEU A 38 -18.24 9.28 9.54
CA LEU A 38 -19.04 8.70 8.45
C LEU A 38 -20.47 8.37 8.88
N GLU A 39 -20.95 8.87 10.03
CA GLU A 39 -22.32 8.62 10.46
C GLU A 39 -23.34 9.12 9.42
N GLY A 40 -24.27 8.26 9.04
CA GLY A 40 -25.24 8.52 7.98
C GLY A 40 -24.71 8.45 6.55
N LYS A 41 -23.38 8.25 6.36
CA LYS A 41 -22.76 8.18 5.03
C LYS A 41 -22.63 6.73 4.54
N SER A 42 -22.75 6.54 3.22
CA SER A 42 -22.49 5.26 2.56
C SER A 42 -21.21 5.35 1.74
N VAL A 43 -20.41 4.29 1.76
CA VAL A 43 -19.14 4.17 1.00
C VAL A 43 -19.21 2.94 0.11
N ALA A 44 -19.09 3.10 -1.20
CA ALA A 44 -18.95 1.98 -2.12
C ALA A 44 -17.52 1.44 -2.09
N VAL A 45 -17.37 0.13 -1.99
CA VAL A 45 -16.06 -0.55 -2.00
C VAL A 45 -16.05 -1.55 -3.14
N ILE A 46 -15.41 -1.19 -4.25
CA ILE A 46 -15.41 -1.92 -5.51
C ILE A 46 -14.18 -2.83 -5.58
N PHE A 47 -14.39 -4.08 -6.00
CA PHE A 47 -13.34 -5.08 -6.18
C PHE A 47 -13.38 -5.69 -7.57
N GLU A 48 -12.44 -5.34 -8.44
CA GLU A 48 -12.17 -6.10 -9.67
C GLU A 48 -11.35 -7.36 -9.38
N LYS A 49 -10.48 -7.31 -8.35
CA LYS A 49 -9.69 -8.44 -7.84
C LYS A 49 -10.11 -8.80 -6.41
N ALA A 50 -10.27 -10.08 -6.13
CA ALA A 50 -10.54 -10.56 -4.78
C ALA A 50 -9.42 -10.17 -3.80
N SER A 51 -9.78 -9.77 -2.58
CA SER A 51 -8.83 -9.47 -1.51
C SER A 51 -9.52 -9.54 -0.15
N THR A 52 -9.17 -10.54 0.64
CA THR A 52 -9.71 -10.68 2.00
C THR A 52 -9.31 -9.52 2.91
N ARG A 53 -8.01 -9.21 2.98
CA ARG A 53 -7.48 -8.16 3.87
C ARG A 53 -8.04 -6.79 3.55
N THR A 54 -8.01 -6.39 2.28
CA THR A 54 -8.53 -5.09 1.84
C THR A 54 -10.04 -4.98 2.09
N ARG A 55 -10.79 -6.04 1.77
CA ARG A 55 -12.24 -6.07 2.00
C ARG A 55 -12.56 -5.90 3.48
N VAL A 56 -12.01 -6.78 4.33
CA VAL A 56 -12.32 -6.78 5.76
C VAL A 56 -11.87 -5.47 6.41
N SER A 57 -10.67 -4.95 6.10
CA SER A 57 -10.18 -3.73 6.72
C SER A 57 -11.01 -2.49 6.35
N PHE A 58 -11.46 -2.35 5.09
CA PHE A 58 -12.36 -1.25 4.72
C PHE A 58 -13.77 -1.43 5.28
N GLU A 59 -14.34 -2.64 5.20
CA GLU A 59 -15.68 -2.92 5.70
C GLU A 59 -15.78 -2.64 7.20
N VAL A 60 -14.83 -3.15 7.98
CA VAL A 60 -14.74 -2.89 9.42
C VAL A 60 -14.45 -1.40 9.70
N GLY A 61 -13.47 -0.80 8.98
CA GLY A 61 -13.09 0.59 9.20
C GLY A 61 -14.21 1.59 8.93
N ILE A 62 -14.97 1.40 7.84
CA ILE A 62 -16.15 2.23 7.52
C ILE A 62 -17.21 2.07 8.62
N GLY A 63 -17.47 0.83 9.07
CA GLY A 63 -18.42 0.57 10.15
C GLY A 63 -18.01 1.21 11.48
N GLU A 64 -16.73 1.10 11.86
CA GLU A 64 -16.19 1.74 13.08
C GLU A 64 -16.31 3.27 13.02
N LEU A 65 -16.14 3.88 11.84
CA LEU A 65 -16.37 5.31 11.63
C LEU A 65 -17.85 5.72 11.54
N GLY A 66 -18.79 4.78 11.74
CA GLY A 66 -20.24 5.02 11.71
C GLY A 66 -20.88 5.00 10.33
N GLY A 67 -20.11 4.69 9.28
CA GLY A 67 -20.58 4.61 7.91
C GLY A 67 -21.19 3.25 7.53
N ARG A 68 -21.80 3.20 6.36
CA ARG A 68 -22.32 1.96 5.75
C ARG A 68 -21.43 1.53 4.60
N PRO A 69 -20.70 0.43 4.68
CA PRO A 69 -19.97 -0.13 3.54
C PRO A 69 -20.93 -0.82 2.56
N LEU A 70 -20.74 -0.58 1.26
CA LEU A 70 -21.41 -1.26 0.17
C LEU A 70 -20.36 -2.00 -0.64
N ILE A 71 -20.21 -3.29 -0.38
CA ILE A 71 -19.18 -4.10 -1.03
C ILE A 71 -19.69 -4.59 -2.38
N LEU A 72 -18.96 -4.24 -3.43
CA LEU A 72 -19.29 -4.54 -4.83
C LEU A 72 -18.15 -5.34 -5.46
N GLY A 73 -18.37 -6.62 -5.69
CA GLY A 73 -17.44 -7.48 -6.43
C GLY A 73 -17.60 -7.31 -7.94
N SER A 74 -16.67 -7.86 -8.72
CA SER A 74 -16.71 -7.80 -10.20
C SER A 74 -17.98 -8.38 -10.80
N ARG A 75 -18.65 -9.31 -10.12
CA ARG A 75 -19.93 -9.90 -10.56
C ARG A 75 -21.14 -9.06 -10.17
N ASP A 76 -20.98 -8.12 -9.24
CA ASP A 76 -22.06 -7.28 -8.71
C ASP A 76 -22.20 -5.96 -9.47
N THR A 77 -21.18 -5.60 -10.28
CA THR A 77 -21.14 -4.37 -11.07
C THR A 77 -21.37 -4.64 -12.56
N GLN A 78 -21.94 -3.68 -13.26
CA GLN A 78 -22.09 -3.75 -14.72
C GLN A 78 -20.77 -3.47 -15.46
N MET A 79 -19.76 -2.85 -14.80
CA MET A 79 -18.42 -2.66 -15.36
C MET A 79 -17.81 -4.01 -15.80
N GLY A 80 -17.97 -5.06 -15.01
CA GLY A 80 -17.56 -6.42 -15.38
C GLY A 80 -18.33 -7.02 -16.58
N ARG A 81 -19.37 -6.34 -17.06
CA ARG A 81 -20.21 -6.71 -18.22
C ARG A 81 -20.11 -5.72 -19.36
N GLY A 82 -19.15 -4.79 -19.31
CA GLY A 82 -18.87 -3.84 -20.39
C GLY A 82 -19.55 -2.48 -20.28
N GLU A 83 -20.16 -2.14 -19.12
CA GLU A 83 -20.62 -0.76 -18.87
C GLU A 83 -19.39 0.16 -18.79
N PRO A 84 -19.41 1.34 -19.45
CA PRO A 84 -18.36 2.33 -19.31
C PRO A 84 -18.15 2.74 -17.85
N VAL A 85 -16.88 2.92 -17.43
CA VAL A 85 -16.54 3.31 -16.05
C VAL A 85 -17.19 4.64 -15.67
N GLU A 86 -17.26 5.58 -16.60
CA GLU A 86 -17.88 6.89 -16.38
C GLU A 86 -19.38 6.81 -16.05
N ASP A 87 -20.13 5.85 -16.60
CA ASP A 87 -21.55 5.70 -16.33
C ASP A 87 -21.77 5.10 -14.94
N THR A 88 -21.03 4.04 -14.59
CA THR A 88 -20.99 3.50 -13.23
C THR A 88 -20.57 4.59 -12.22
N ALA A 89 -19.55 5.39 -12.52
CA ALA A 89 -19.07 6.47 -11.65
C ALA A 89 -20.15 7.51 -11.39
N ARG A 90 -20.82 8.00 -12.45
CA ARG A 90 -21.93 8.99 -12.34
C ARG A 90 -23.10 8.45 -11.52
N ALA A 91 -23.47 7.19 -11.73
CA ALA A 91 -24.55 6.55 -10.99
C ALA A 91 -24.19 6.41 -9.51
N LEU A 92 -23.02 5.82 -9.19
CA LEU A 92 -22.58 5.64 -7.81
C LEU A 92 -22.43 6.96 -7.08
N GLY A 93 -21.91 8.01 -7.73
CA GLY A 93 -21.77 9.34 -7.13
C GLY A 93 -23.09 10.00 -6.72
N ARG A 94 -24.25 9.48 -7.17
CA ARG A 94 -25.58 9.90 -6.71
C ARG A 94 -26.08 9.14 -5.49
N TYR A 95 -25.47 8.01 -5.17
CA TYR A 95 -25.93 7.10 -4.12
C TYR A 95 -25.01 7.08 -2.90
N VAL A 96 -23.70 7.29 -3.10
CA VAL A 96 -22.70 7.15 -2.06
C VAL A 96 -21.95 8.46 -1.80
N HIS A 97 -21.23 8.52 -0.70
CA HIS A 97 -20.48 9.70 -0.28
C HIS A 97 -18.99 9.58 -0.58
N GLN A 98 -18.50 8.35 -0.77
CA GLN A 98 -17.13 8.05 -1.16
C GLN A 98 -17.09 6.73 -1.93
N ILE A 99 -16.07 6.55 -2.76
CA ILE A 99 -15.78 5.31 -3.47
C ILE A 99 -14.38 4.84 -3.09
N VAL A 100 -14.26 3.59 -2.69
CA VAL A 100 -12.99 2.87 -2.55
C VAL A 100 -12.93 1.87 -3.68
N ALA A 101 -11.85 1.79 -4.44
CA ALA A 101 -11.77 0.82 -5.52
C ALA A 101 -10.41 0.11 -5.56
N ARG A 102 -10.46 -1.21 -5.75
CA ARG A 102 -9.31 -2.06 -6.05
C ARG A 102 -9.49 -2.57 -7.48
N THR A 103 -8.66 -2.06 -8.39
CA THR A 103 -8.78 -2.25 -9.83
C THR A 103 -7.56 -2.99 -10.40
N PHE A 104 -7.66 -3.41 -11.65
CA PHE A 104 -6.49 -3.81 -12.43
C PHE A 104 -5.78 -2.55 -12.91
N ALA A 105 -6.36 -1.81 -13.85
CA ALA A 105 -5.78 -0.60 -14.42
C ALA A 105 -5.94 0.60 -13.47
N HIS A 106 -4.87 1.41 -13.35
CA HIS A 106 -4.93 2.68 -12.60
C HIS A 106 -5.89 3.68 -13.26
N GLU A 107 -5.98 3.66 -14.59
CA GLU A 107 -6.91 4.51 -15.35
C GLU A 107 -8.36 4.37 -14.91
N THR A 108 -8.79 3.16 -14.49
CA THR A 108 -10.14 2.96 -13.93
C THR A 108 -10.39 3.85 -12.71
N LEU A 109 -9.38 4.00 -11.84
CA LEU A 109 -9.46 4.89 -10.67
C LEU A 109 -9.53 6.37 -11.09
N GLU A 110 -8.74 6.77 -12.07
CA GLU A 110 -8.76 8.14 -12.60
C GLU A 110 -10.12 8.48 -13.22
N GLN A 111 -10.72 7.55 -13.94
CA GLN A 111 -12.07 7.71 -14.48
C GLN A 111 -13.13 7.80 -13.38
N LEU A 112 -13.09 6.92 -12.36
CA LEU A 112 -13.96 7.01 -11.19
C LEU A 112 -13.82 8.38 -10.50
N ALA A 113 -12.59 8.85 -10.28
CA ALA A 113 -12.32 10.15 -9.67
C ALA A 113 -12.86 11.32 -10.51
N ARG A 114 -12.71 11.24 -11.82
CA ARG A 114 -13.17 12.28 -12.77
C ARG A 114 -14.69 12.41 -12.83
N TRP A 115 -15.42 11.31 -12.78
CA TRP A 115 -16.83 11.30 -13.12
C TRP A 115 -17.80 11.07 -11.96
N SER A 116 -17.33 10.58 -10.80
CA SER A 116 -18.25 10.25 -9.70
C SER A 116 -18.78 11.47 -8.94
N GLY A 117 -18.03 12.57 -8.91
CA GLY A 117 -18.39 13.73 -8.08
C GLY A 117 -18.32 13.48 -6.56
N VAL A 118 -17.67 12.37 -6.14
CA VAL A 118 -17.38 12.03 -4.74
C VAL A 118 -15.90 11.63 -4.58
N PRO A 119 -15.30 11.71 -3.38
CA PRO A 119 -13.94 11.26 -3.16
C PRO A 119 -13.72 9.80 -3.56
N VAL A 120 -12.57 9.53 -4.20
CA VAL A 120 -12.14 8.18 -4.59
C VAL A 120 -10.84 7.82 -3.89
N VAL A 121 -10.79 6.59 -3.34
CA VAL A 121 -9.63 6.02 -2.65
C VAL A 121 -9.11 4.83 -3.42
N ASN A 122 -7.83 4.85 -3.78
CA ASN A 122 -7.12 3.73 -4.36
C ASN A 122 -6.80 2.66 -3.29
N ALA A 123 -7.52 1.55 -3.32
CA ALA A 123 -7.24 0.40 -2.46
C ALA A 123 -6.12 -0.50 -3.00
N LEU A 124 -5.85 -0.46 -4.28
CA LEU A 124 -4.75 -1.01 -5.07
C LEU A 124 -5.06 -0.88 -6.57
N SER A 125 -4.06 -0.58 -7.35
CA SER A 125 -4.04 -0.73 -8.81
C SER A 125 -2.72 -1.38 -9.27
N ASP A 126 -2.57 -1.59 -10.58
CA ASP A 126 -1.31 -2.05 -11.18
C ASP A 126 -0.15 -1.06 -10.99
N ARG A 127 -0.43 0.23 -10.79
CA ARG A 127 0.56 1.29 -10.61
C ARG A 127 0.90 1.58 -9.16
N SER A 128 -0.08 1.52 -8.23
CA SER A 128 0.13 2.03 -6.87
C SER A 128 -0.73 1.29 -5.84
N HIS A 129 -0.20 1.19 -4.60
CA HIS A 129 -0.90 0.67 -3.42
C HIS A 129 -0.75 1.64 -2.23
N PRO A 130 -1.25 2.88 -2.32
CA PRO A 130 -0.95 3.94 -1.36
C PRO A 130 -1.42 3.63 0.06
N CYS A 131 -2.55 2.94 0.23
CA CYS A 131 -3.04 2.52 1.54
C CYS A 131 -2.11 1.51 2.23
N GLN A 132 -1.40 0.68 1.47
CA GLN A 132 -0.40 -0.23 2.04
C GLN A 132 0.81 0.55 2.54
N ILE A 133 1.32 1.47 1.73
CA ILE A 133 2.48 2.26 2.12
C ILE A 133 2.20 3.13 3.35
N LEU A 134 1.00 3.70 3.48
CA LEU A 134 0.63 4.38 4.73
C LEU A 134 0.68 3.43 5.94
N ALA A 135 0.27 2.16 5.79
CA ALA A 135 0.35 1.18 6.86
C ALA A 135 1.79 0.82 7.21
N ASP A 136 2.65 0.70 6.20
CA ASP A 136 4.08 0.45 6.36
C ASP A 136 4.75 1.62 7.10
N LEU A 137 4.50 2.85 6.67
CA LEU A 137 4.99 4.06 7.31
C LEU A 137 4.48 4.21 8.76
N ARG A 138 3.19 3.87 9.02
CA ARG A 138 2.65 3.86 10.38
C ARG A 138 3.37 2.83 11.25
N THR A 139 3.64 1.64 10.72
CA THR A 139 4.39 0.59 11.42
C THR A 139 5.82 1.04 11.72
N MET A 140 6.48 1.72 10.78
CA MET A 140 7.78 2.32 11.02
C MET A 140 7.73 3.36 12.14
N LEU A 141 6.71 4.23 12.16
CA LEU A 141 6.52 5.19 13.27
C LEU A 141 6.24 4.50 14.60
N ASP A 142 5.47 3.42 14.62
CA ASP A 142 5.20 2.65 15.84
C ASP A 142 6.48 2.02 16.42
N ARG A 143 7.38 1.57 15.54
CA ARG A 143 8.62 0.86 15.93
C ARG A 143 9.80 1.78 16.20
N PHE A 144 9.97 2.84 15.41
CA PHE A 144 11.16 3.70 15.48
C PHE A 144 10.85 5.11 16.03
N GLY A 145 9.58 5.50 16.17
CA GLY A 145 9.17 6.83 16.60
C GLY A 145 9.46 7.95 15.59
N ARG A 146 10.04 7.62 14.43
CA ARG A 146 10.47 8.59 13.40
C ARG A 146 10.45 7.95 12.02
N LEU A 147 10.41 8.77 10.97
CA LEU A 147 10.69 8.36 9.59
C LEU A 147 12.03 8.95 9.11
N GLU A 148 12.38 10.13 9.60
CA GLU A 148 13.61 10.82 9.22
C GLU A 148 14.85 9.96 9.46
N GLY A 149 15.68 9.84 8.41
CA GLY A 149 16.93 9.10 8.44
C GLY A 149 16.75 7.57 8.43
N LEU A 150 15.54 7.04 8.27
CA LEU A 150 15.36 5.61 8.06
C LEU A 150 15.93 5.22 6.69
N ARG A 151 16.66 4.12 6.69
CA ARG A 151 17.15 3.42 5.51
C ARG A 151 16.22 2.25 5.23
N LEU A 152 15.48 2.35 4.14
CA LEU A 152 14.52 1.35 3.68
C LEU A 152 15.17 0.51 2.59
N CYS A 153 14.94 -0.78 2.60
CA CYS A 153 15.39 -1.70 1.56
C CYS A 153 14.20 -2.49 1.04
N TRP A 154 13.94 -2.35 -0.25
CA TRP A 154 13.02 -3.20 -1.00
C TRP A 154 13.80 -4.32 -1.67
N VAL A 155 13.36 -5.57 -1.55
CA VAL A 155 13.97 -6.73 -2.20
C VAL A 155 12.89 -7.43 -3.02
N GLY A 156 12.99 -7.41 -4.35
CA GLY A 156 12.00 -8.06 -5.21
C GLY A 156 11.72 -7.32 -6.53
N ASP A 157 10.52 -7.52 -7.05
CA ASP A 157 10.05 -6.92 -8.30
C ASP A 157 9.84 -5.41 -8.16
N GLY A 158 10.24 -4.64 -9.17
CA GLY A 158 9.94 -3.21 -9.32
C GLY A 158 8.48 -2.96 -9.68
N ASN A 159 7.57 -3.54 -8.92
CA ASN A 159 6.12 -3.52 -9.13
C ASN A 159 5.44 -2.29 -8.49
N ASN A 160 4.10 -2.31 -8.41
CA ASN A 160 3.29 -1.25 -7.81
C ASN A 160 3.63 -0.95 -6.35
N MET A 161 4.15 -1.92 -5.58
CA MET A 161 4.64 -1.69 -4.22
C MET A 161 5.93 -0.87 -4.22
N ALA A 162 6.91 -1.27 -5.05
CA ALA A 162 8.15 -0.52 -5.24
C ALA A 162 7.86 0.92 -5.73
N TYR A 163 6.92 1.08 -6.68
CA TYR A 163 6.49 2.39 -7.16
C TYR A 163 5.94 3.25 -6.03
N SER A 164 5.08 2.69 -5.19
CA SER A 164 4.50 3.43 -4.06
C SER A 164 5.53 3.79 -2.98
N PHE A 165 6.60 2.98 -2.79
CA PHE A 165 7.72 3.36 -1.92
C PHE A 165 8.58 4.47 -2.53
N ILE A 166 8.74 4.50 -3.86
CA ILE A 166 9.41 5.61 -4.55
C ILE A 166 8.59 6.91 -4.34
N GLU A 167 7.25 6.86 -4.51
CA GLU A 167 6.38 7.99 -4.21
C GLU A 167 6.50 8.47 -2.75
N ALA A 168 6.59 7.53 -1.80
CA ALA A 168 6.83 7.85 -0.38
C ALA A 168 8.18 8.58 -0.19
N ALA A 169 9.25 8.11 -0.83
CA ALA A 169 10.56 8.74 -0.75
C ALA A 169 10.60 10.13 -1.42
N MET A 170 9.70 10.42 -2.37
CA MET A 170 9.54 11.78 -2.94
C MET A 170 8.86 12.75 -1.96
N ARG A 171 8.16 12.25 -0.95
CA ARG A 171 7.41 13.06 0.03
C ARG A 171 8.04 13.09 1.41
N LEU A 172 8.76 12.06 1.79
CA LEU A 172 9.22 11.85 3.16
C LEU A 172 10.75 11.72 3.24
N PRO A 173 11.38 12.12 4.35
CA PRO A 173 12.83 12.15 4.48
C PRO A 173 13.42 10.76 4.78
N VAL A 174 13.16 9.78 3.91
CA VAL A 174 13.69 8.42 3.97
C VAL A 174 14.70 8.18 2.86
N THR A 175 15.57 7.18 3.04
CA THR A 175 16.45 6.68 1.97
C THR A 175 15.93 5.31 1.56
N LEU A 176 15.69 5.10 0.25
CA LEU A 176 15.17 3.87 -0.30
C LEU A 176 16.19 3.22 -1.24
N LEU A 177 16.57 1.99 -0.93
CA LEU A 177 17.32 1.13 -1.82
C LEU A 177 16.40 0.04 -2.36
N LEU A 178 16.44 -0.16 -3.67
CA LEU A 178 15.63 -1.15 -4.38
C LEU A 178 16.56 -2.21 -4.96
N ALA A 179 16.55 -3.40 -4.37
CA ALA A 179 17.21 -4.56 -4.93
C ALA A 179 16.25 -5.27 -5.89
N CYS A 180 16.41 -5.00 -7.18
CA CYS A 180 15.60 -5.57 -8.24
C CYS A 180 16.50 -6.25 -9.28
N PRO A 181 16.16 -7.48 -9.73
CA PRO A 181 16.94 -8.12 -10.81
C PRO A 181 16.81 -7.36 -12.12
N ASP A 182 17.77 -7.59 -13.02
CA ASP A 182 17.71 -7.02 -14.37
C ASP A 182 16.42 -7.46 -15.07
N GLY A 183 15.76 -6.53 -15.75
CA GLY A 183 14.46 -6.76 -16.39
C GLY A 183 13.25 -6.60 -15.48
N TYR A 184 13.46 -6.45 -14.16
CA TYR A 184 12.39 -6.24 -13.15
C TYR A 184 12.59 -4.97 -12.33
N ARG A 185 13.34 -4.01 -12.87
CA ARG A 185 13.56 -2.71 -12.23
C ARG A 185 12.33 -1.80 -12.40
N PRO A 186 12.11 -0.85 -11.48
CA PRO A 186 11.10 0.18 -11.68
C PRO A 186 11.34 0.99 -12.95
N ASP A 187 10.25 1.58 -13.47
CA ASP A 187 10.28 2.43 -14.66
C ASP A 187 11.30 3.57 -14.50
N ALA A 188 12.14 3.73 -15.52
CA ALA A 188 13.17 4.78 -15.56
C ALA A 188 12.57 6.20 -15.51
N ALA A 189 11.36 6.42 -16.04
CA ALA A 189 10.68 7.70 -15.94
C ALA A 189 10.32 8.05 -14.50
N LEU A 190 9.79 7.11 -13.72
CA LEU A 190 9.48 7.29 -12.30
C LEU A 190 10.75 7.57 -11.48
N LEU A 191 11.84 6.86 -11.75
CA LEU A 191 13.12 7.09 -11.09
C LEU A 191 13.69 8.49 -11.42
N ALA A 192 13.52 8.94 -12.66
CA ALA A 192 13.92 10.29 -13.05
C ALA A 192 13.06 11.38 -12.37
N GLU A 193 11.75 11.15 -12.20
CA GLU A 193 10.87 12.03 -11.43
C GLU A 193 11.27 12.07 -9.96
N ALA A 194 11.58 10.93 -9.35
CA ALA A 194 12.06 10.85 -7.98
C ALA A 194 13.37 11.63 -7.78
N ALA A 195 14.32 11.50 -8.71
CA ALA A 195 15.57 12.26 -8.69
C ALA A 195 15.33 13.76 -8.80
N LYS A 196 14.43 14.23 -9.68
CA LYS A 196 14.04 15.64 -9.80
C LYS A 196 13.38 16.18 -8.53
N ALA A 197 12.63 15.34 -7.82
CA ALA A 197 12.03 15.68 -6.53
C ALA A 197 13.03 15.69 -5.37
N GLY A 198 14.31 15.33 -5.61
CA GLY A 198 15.35 15.24 -4.59
C GLY A 198 15.21 14.00 -3.67
N ALA A 199 14.43 13.00 -4.08
CA ALA A 199 14.28 11.77 -3.33
C ALA A 199 15.59 10.96 -3.32
N LYS A 200 15.90 10.37 -2.18
CA LYS A 200 17.07 9.48 -2.01
C LYS A 200 16.68 8.06 -2.37
N VAL A 201 16.64 7.75 -3.66
CA VAL A 201 16.27 6.45 -4.21
C VAL A 201 17.43 5.90 -5.04
N GLU A 202 17.82 4.66 -4.78
CA GLU A 202 18.89 3.96 -5.50
C GLU A 202 18.44 2.55 -5.87
N VAL A 203 18.72 2.12 -7.10
CA VAL A 203 18.45 0.77 -7.58
C VAL A 203 19.77 0.02 -7.68
N VAL A 204 19.87 -1.08 -6.96
CA VAL A 204 21.05 -1.97 -6.94
C VAL A 204 20.66 -3.37 -7.39
N ALA A 205 21.62 -4.13 -7.90
CA ALA A 205 21.36 -5.50 -8.36
C ALA A 205 21.50 -6.52 -7.21
N ASP A 206 22.44 -6.29 -6.28
CA ASP A 206 22.71 -7.23 -5.18
C ASP A 206 21.87 -6.90 -3.94
N PRO A 207 20.96 -7.82 -3.51
CA PRO A 207 20.18 -7.63 -2.29
C PRO A 207 21.06 -7.47 -1.04
N ARG A 208 22.23 -8.09 -1.00
CA ARG A 208 23.16 -7.99 0.13
C ARG A 208 23.75 -6.58 0.27
N GLU A 209 23.94 -5.88 -0.84
CA GLU A 209 24.36 -4.48 -0.83
C GLU A 209 23.22 -3.58 -0.34
N ALA A 210 22.01 -3.76 -0.87
CA ALA A 210 20.85 -2.96 -0.51
C ALA A 210 20.47 -3.07 0.97
N VAL A 211 20.50 -4.29 1.52
CA VAL A 211 20.09 -4.58 2.91
C VAL A 211 21.09 -4.08 3.94
N ARG A 212 22.36 -3.89 3.57
CA ARG A 212 23.41 -3.51 4.53
C ARG A 212 23.07 -2.24 5.32
N GLY A 213 22.88 -2.42 6.64
CA GLY A 213 22.49 -1.34 7.55
C GLY A 213 21.09 -0.77 7.32
N ALA A 214 20.21 -1.50 6.64
CA ALA A 214 18.81 -1.11 6.48
C ALA A 214 18.07 -1.24 7.81
N HIS A 215 17.24 -0.25 8.15
CA HIS A 215 16.35 -0.29 9.30
C HIS A 215 15.06 -1.07 9.00
N VAL A 216 14.63 -1.07 7.74
CA VAL A 216 13.42 -1.76 7.30
C VAL A 216 13.73 -2.54 6.03
N VAL A 217 13.48 -3.84 6.05
CA VAL A 217 13.58 -4.72 4.89
C VAL A 217 12.17 -5.11 4.44
N MET A 218 11.87 -4.91 3.17
CA MET A 218 10.54 -5.08 2.61
C MET A 218 10.59 -5.97 1.38
N THR A 219 9.60 -6.83 1.23
CA THR A 219 9.44 -7.68 0.04
C THR A 219 7.97 -7.95 -0.26
N ASP A 220 7.69 -8.48 -1.42
CA ASP A 220 6.39 -8.96 -1.89
C ASP A 220 6.59 -10.19 -2.78
N VAL A 221 5.51 -10.88 -3.10
CA VAL A 221 5.52 -12.04 -3.99
C VAL A 221 6.24 -11.74 -5.31
N PHE A 222 7.08 -12.64 -5.77
CA PHE A 222 7.81 -12.47 -7.04
C PHE A 222 6.90 -12.57 -8.27
N ALA A 223 5.78 -13.28 -8.17
CA ALA A 223 4.73 -13.32 -9.18
C ALA A 223 3.42 -12.83 -8.59
N SER A 224 3.00 -11.64 -8.98
CA SER A 224 1.72 -11.08 -8.57
C SER A 224 0.54 -11.79 -9.25
N MET A 225 -0.67 -11.63 -8.71
CA MET A 225 -1.90 -12.16 -9.32
C MET A 225 -2.06 -11.69 -10.78
N GLY A 226 -2.22 -12.63 -11.69
CA GLY A 226 -2.28 -12.42 -13.14
C GLY A 226 -0.95 -12.64 -13.85
N GLN A 227 0.12 -12.97 -13.13
CA GLN A 227 1.46 -13.29 -13.66
C GLN A 227 1.85 -14.77 -13.46
N GLU A 228 0.89 -15.61 -13.13
CA GLU A 228 1.12 -17.03 -12.81
C GLU A 228 1.78 -17.79 -13.97
N SER A 229 1.54 -17.37 -15.22
CA SER A 229 2.20 -17.93 -16.40
C SER A 229 3.70 -17.66 -16.47
N GLU A 230 4.17 -16.60 -15.77
CA GLU A 230 5.58 -16.21 -15.71
C GLU A 230 6.33 -16.81 -14.50
N ALA A 231 5.65 -17.56 -13.63
CA ALA A 231 6.21 -18.03 -12.36
C ALA A 231 7.58 -18.72 -12.49
N LYS A 232 7.76 -19.56 -13.53
CA LYS A 232 9.05 -20.26 -13.74
C LYS A 232 10.19 -19.32 -14.15
N SER A 233 9.94 -18.37 -15.05
CA SER A 233 10.96 -17.40 -15.49
C SER A 233 11.29 -16.43 -14.34
N ARG A 234 10.29 -16.01 -13.57
CA ARG A 234 10.47 -15.18 -12.38
C ARG A 234 11.26 -15.91 -11.30
N ALA A 235 10.96 -17.17 -11.00
CA ALA A 235 11.73 -17.95 -10.02
C ALA A 235 13.23 -18.02 -10.38
N ALA A 236 13.58 -18.11 -11.65
CA ALA A 236 14.98 -18.07 -12.09
C ALA A 236 15.61 -16.68 -11.95
N ALA A 237 14.87 -15.61 -12.31
CA ALA A 237 15.36 -14.24 -12.25
C ALA A 237 15.55 -13.76 -10.79
N PHE A 238 14.68 -14.21 -9.89
CA PHE A 238 14.71 -13.85 -8.46
C PHE A 238 15.54 -14.82 -7.60
N ALA A 239 16.30 -15.73 -8.21
CA ALA A 239 17.24 -16.58 -7.48
C ALA A 239 18.25 -15.70 -6.69
N GLY A 240 18.28 -15.85 -5.35
CA GLY A 240 19.12 -15.04 -4.46
C GLY A 240 18.46 -13.76 -3.92
N TYR A 241 17.20 -13.50 -4.25
CA TYR A 241 16.44 -12.35 -3.72
C TYR A 241 15.51 -12.72 -2.55
N GLN A 242 15.56 -13.95 -2.06
CA GLN A 242 14.80 -14.33 -0.87
C GLN A 242 15.28 -13.56 0.36
N VAL A 243 14.34 -12.98 1.11
CA VAL A 243 14.63 -12.40 2.42
C VAL A 243 14.71 -13.54 3.43
N ASP A 244 15.92 -14.00 3.68
CA ASP A 244 16.27 -15.06 4.63
C ASP A 244 17.05 -14.52 5.85
N ALA A 245 17.34 -15.39 6.81
CA ALA A 245 18.10 -15.02 8.00
C ALA A 245 19.52 -14.51 7.69
N GLY A 246 20.16 -15.05 6.62
CA GLY A 246 21.48 -14.61 6.18
C GLY A 246 21.47 -13.20 5.61
N LEU A 247 20.41 -12.82 4.89
CA LEU A 247 20.21 -11.48 4.40
C LEU A 247 19.89 -10.51 5.55
N MET A 248 19.02 -10.91 6.49
CA MET A 248 18.64 -10.08 7.63
C MET A 248 19.81 -9.81 8.60
N GLN A 249 20.81 -10.69 8.69
CA GLN A 249 22.04 -10.44 9.47
C GLN A 249 22.87 -9.26 8.95
N LEU A 250 22.69 -8.83 7.70
CA LEU A 250 23.38 -7.67 7.11
C LEU A 250 22.67 -6.35 7.41
N ALA A 251 21.39 -6.41 7.79
CA ALA A 251 20.60 -5.24 8.18
C ALA A 251 21.07 -4.65 9.52
N ASP A 252 20.48 -3.52 9.92
CA ASP A 252 20.67 -2.97 11.25
C ASP A 252 20.21 -4.01 12.31
N PRO A 253 20.88 -4.17 13.44
CA PRO A 253 20.46 -5.11 14.50
C PRO A 253 19.03 -4.89 15.01
N GLY A 254 18.52 -3.66 14.95
CA GLY A 254 17.14 -3.31 15.30
C GLY A 254 16.19 -3.31 14.09
N ALA A 255 16.62 -3.82 12.94
CA ALA A 255 15.81 -3.82 11.74
C ALA A 255 14.52 -4.63 11.89
N ILE A 256 13.47 -4.17 11.20
CA ILE A 256 12.21 -4.91 11.05
C ILE A 256 12.04 -5.39 9.61
N VAL A 257 11.27 -6.47 9.46
CA VAL A 257 10.83 -6.95 8.14
C VAL A 257 9.33 -6.68 7.95
N LEU A 258 8.96 -6.25 6.75
CA LEU A 258 7.58 -5.98 6.32
C LEU A 258 7.26 -6.81 5.07
N HIS A 259 6.00 -7.23 4.96
CA HIS A 259 5.43 -7.92 3.81
C HIS A 259 3.94 -7.63 3.69
N CYS A 260 3.48 -7.16 2.54
CA CYS A 260 2.06 -6.78 2.36
C CYS A 260 1.07 -7.94 2.39
N LEU A 261 1.56 -9.19 2.35
CA LEU A 261 0.78 -10.42 2.33
C LEU A 261 -0.17 -10.55 1.09
N PRO A 262 -0.41 -11.79 0.59
CA PRO A 262 0.04 -13.09 1.14
C PRO A 262 1.51 -13.34 0.91
N ALA A 263 2.18 -14.11 1.78
CA ALA A 263 3.58 -14.48 1.63
C ALA A 263 3.71 -15.95 1.17
N HIS A 264 4.61 -16.21 0.24
CA HIS A 264 5.00 -17.55 -0.19
C HIS A 264 6.29 -17.95 0.53
N ARG A 265 6.12 -18.60 1.69
CA ARG A 265 7.24 -19.05 2.52
C ARG A 265 8.17 -19.97 1.75
N GLY A 266 9.46 -19.62 1.72
CA GLY A 266 10.49 -20.34 0.96
C GLY A 266 10.70 -19.79 -0.45
N GLU A 267 9.89 -18.83 -0.90
CA GLU A 267 10.08 -18.10 -2.16
C GLU A 267 10.69 -16.71 -1.88
N GLU A 268 9.89 -15.66 -1.76
CA GLU A 268 10.39 -14.29 -1.52
C GLU A 268 10.82 -14.05 -0.08
N ILE A 269 10.29 -14.82 0.88
CA ILE A 269 10.62 -14.69 2.29
C ILE A 269 10.72 -16.07 2.96
N ALA A 270 11.73 -16.26 3.81
CA ALA A 270 11.88 -17.46 4.61
C ALA A 270 10.87 -17.50 5.77
N ALA A 271 10.40 -18.70 6.14
CA ALA A 271 9.39 -18.86 7.16
C ALA A 271 9.86 -18.37 8.55
N ASP A 272 11.11 -18.63 8.89
CA ASP A 272 11.74 -18.20 10.14
C ASP A 272 11.92 -16.67 10.24
N VAL A 273 12.09 -15.99 9.11
CA VAL A 273 12.11 -14.52 9.06
C VAL A 273 10.69 -13.96 9.19
N LEU A 274 9.72 -14.51 8.49
CA LEU A 274 8.33 -14.05 8.54
C LEU A 274 7.71 -14.21 9.94
N GLU A 275 8.03 -15.28 10.64
CA GLU A 275 7.54 -15.59 12.00
C GLU A 275 8.56 -15.18 13.09
N GLY A 276 9.68 -14.61 12.69
CA GLY A 276 10.79 -14.26 13.58
C GLY A 276 10.57 -12.97 14.38
N PRO A 277 11.46 -12.65 15.32
CA PRO A 277 11.31 -11.50 16.23
C PRO A 277 11.45 -10.15 15.53
N GLN A 278 12.05 -10.10 14.34
CA GLN A 278 12.18 -8.88 13.52
C GLN A 278 10.95 -8.66 12.62
N SER A 279 10.03 -9.61 12.55
CA SER A 279 8.81 -9.47 11.75
C SER A 279 7.84 -8.47 12.38
N ALA A 280 7.45 -7.47 11.61
CA ALA A 280 6.38 -6.53 11.96
C ALA A 280 5.16 -6.68 11.03
N VAL A 281 5.06 -7.80 10.33
CA VAL A 281 4.06 -8.07 9.29
C VAL A 281 2.62 -8.05 9.84
N TRP A 282 2.43 -8.54 11.06
CA TRP A 282 1.09 -8.57 11.67
C TRP A 282 0.64 -7.21 12.15
N GLU A 283 1.56 -6.40 12.69
CA GLU A 283 1.31 -4.99 13.04
C GLU A 283 1.03 -4.15 11.80
N GLN A 284 1.80 -4.38 10.73
CA GLN A 284 1.58 -3.78 9.44
C GLN A 284 0.17 -4.10 8.89
N ALA A 285 -0.24 -5.37 9.00
CA ALA A 285 -1.57 -5.80 8.58
C ALA A 285 -2.69 -5.11 9.40
N GLU A 286 -2.49 -4.95 10.72
CA GLU A 286 -3.42 -4.20 11.59
C GLU A 286 -3.45 -2.72 11.21
N ASN A 287 -2.30 -2.10 11.01
CA ASN A 287 -2.19 -0.68 10.69
C ASN A 287 -2.93 -0.28 9.40
N ARG A 288 -3.19 -1.22 8.49
CA ARG A 288 -4.05 -0.98 7.32
C ARG A 288 -5.44 -0.48 7.71
N LEU A 289 -6.05 -1.08 8.73
CA LEU A 289 -7.35 -0.65 9.22
C LEU A 289 -7.32 0.82 9.67
N HIS A 290 -6.28 1.19 10.41
CA HIS A 290 -6.20 2.51 11.03
C HIS A 290 -5.86 3.62 10.02
N VAL A 291 -4.95 3.38 9.09
CA VAL A 291 -4.63 4.36 8.04
C VAL A 291 -5.77 4.53 7.05
N GLN A 292 -6.48 3.46 6.71
CA GLN A 292 -7.67 3.53 5.86
C GLN A 292 -8.78 4.36 6.53
N LYS A 293 -8.99 4.20 7.84
CA LYS A 293 -9.91 5.06 8.60
C LYS A 293 -9.49 6.53 8.53
N ALA A 294 -8.21 6.83 8.72
CA ALA A 294 -7.71 8.21 8.65
C ALA A 294 -7.92 8.83 7.26
N VAL A 295 -7.66 8.08 6.19
CA VAL A 295 -7.91 8.53 4.80
C VAL A 295 -9.40 8.80 4.56
N LEU A 296 -10.28 7.88 4.97
CA LEU A 296 -11.73 8.04 4.81
C LEU A 296 -12.27 9.24 5.60
N GLU A 297 -11.81 9.45 6.83
CA GLU A 297 -12.16 10.61 7.66
C GLU A 297 -11.69 11.92 7.02
N PHE A 298 -10.42 11.98 6.57
CA PHE A 298 -9.85 13.15 5.91
C PHE A 298 -10.64 13.56 4.65
N LEU A 299 -11.07 12.59 3.86
CA LEU A 299 -11.85 12.86 2.64
C LEU A 299 -13.33 13.10 2.89
N ALA A 300 -13.82 12.88 4.11
CA ALA A 300 -15.22 13.13 4.50
C ALA A 300 -15.46 14.56 4.99
N ALA A 301 -14.38 15.30 5.30
CA ALA A 301 -14.38 16.71 5.71
C ALA A 301 -14.55 17.63 4.46
#